data_490a3ae01154069167586a2de41e220d
#
_entry.id   490a3ae01154069167586a2de41e220d
#
_cell.length_a   1.000
_cell.length_b   1.000
_cell.length_c   1.000
_cell.angle_alpha   90.00
_cell.angle_beta   90.00
_cell.angle_gamma   90.00
#
_symmetry.space_group_name_H-M   'P 1'
#
loop_
_entity.id
_entity.type
_entity.pdbx_description
1 polymer ?
#
loop_
_entity_poly.entity_id
_entity_poly.type
_entity_poly.pdbx_seq_one_letter_code
_entity_poly.pdbx_strand_id
1 'polypeptide(L)'
;MNQIEKNTVKAENQLAKNQFITFINPEGKGKRVLFVGNSITRHGIKHDIGWHNDWGMAASALEKDYVHIVAKEVLQKDSEAAFCICQAAEWERNCYDGEKTFELFKAARDFKADIIIMRLVENCPRDHYNSELFEQEYGKLVSFLNGSGKAKIIITTGFWKHIADCAIREYAHKNGYPLVELNDLGEDENMKAIGLFEHEGVANHPGDKGMAAIAERILKTV
;
A
#
# COMPACT_ATOMS: atom_id res chain seq x y z
N MET A 1 -2.99 -25.97 -26.32
CA MET A 1 -2.95 -24.56 -26.76
C MET A 1 -3.81 -23.79 -25.76
N ASN A 2 -3.18 -23.05 -24.86
CA ASN A 2 -3.93 -22.17 -23.96
C ASN A 2 -4.51 -21.04 -24.81
N GLN A 3 -5.82 -20.93 -24.84
CA GLN A 3 -6.50 -19.77 -25.42
C GLN A 3 -6.07 -18.56 -24.58
N ILE A 4 -5.33 -17.64 -25.22
CA ILE A 4 -5.09 -16.32 -24.68
C ILE A 4 -6.46 -15.65 -24.64
N GLU A 5 -7.04 -15.47 -23.44
CA GLU A 5 -8.27 -14.70 -23.28
C GLU A 5 -8.02 -13.31 -23.88
N LYS A 6 -8.79 -12.96 -24.89
CA LYS A 6 -8.72 -11.63 -25.48
C LYS A 6 -9.15 -10.62 -24.41
N ASN A 7 -8.24 -9.73 -24.07
CA ASN A 7 -8.57 -8.61 -23.19
C ASN A 7 -9.64 -7.73 -23.86
N THR A 8 -10.86 -7.80 -23.35
CA THR A 8 -12.02 -7.04 -23.85
C THR A 8 -12.24 -5.73 -23.12
N VAL A 9 -11.38 -5.41 -22.13
CA VAL A 9 -11.46 -4.16 -21.37
C VAL A 9 -11.09 -2.99 -22.28
N LYS A 10 -11.87 -1.91 -22.26
CA LYS A 10 -11.61 -0.69 -23.04
C LYS A 10 -10.21 -0.12 -22.70
N ALA A 11 -9.55 0.51 -23.66
CA ALA A 11 -8.18 1.02 -23.52
C ALA A 11 -8.03 1.97 -22.32
N GLU A 12 -9.01 2.80 -22.03
CA GLU A 12 -9.06 3.67 -20.86
C GLU A 12 -9.04 2.91 -19.52
N ASN A 13 -9.62 1.70 -19.49
CA ASN A 13 -9.63 0.82 -18.32
C ASN A 13 -8.41 -0.11 -18.28
N GLN A 14 -7.75 -0.34 -19.42
CA GLN A 14 -6.50 -1.11 -19.49
C GLN A 14 -5.33 -0.34 -18.89
N LEU A 15 -5.31 0.98 -19.04
CA LEU A 15 -4.32 1.86 -18.41
C LEU A 15 -4.47 1.91 -16.87
N ALA A 16 -5.62 1.51 -16.36
CA ALA A 16 -5.90 1.45 -14.94
C ALA A 16 -5.20 0.27 -14.22
N LYS A 17 -4.72 -0.73 -14.95
CA LYS A 17 -4.03 -1.90 -14.39
C LYS A 17 -2.62 -1.99 -14.95
N ASN A 18 -1.66 -1.48 -14.22
CA ASN A 18 -0.24 -1.58 -14.55
C ASN A 18 0.55 -2.09 -13.32
N GLN A 19 1.89 -2.14 -13.42
CA GLN A 19 2.72 -2.59 -12.31
C GLN A 19 2.59 -1.75 -11.02
N PHE A 20 2.11 -0.49 -11.11
CA PHE A 20 1.96 0.42 -9.98
C PHE A 20 0.52 0.52 -9.47
N ILE A 21 -0.48 0.41 -10.36
CA ILE A 21 -1.88 0.70 -10.03
C ILE A 21 -2.77 -0.50 -10.36
N THR A 22 -3.62 -0.87 -9.43
CA THR A 22 -4.67 -1.88 -9.59
C THR A 22 -5.95 -1.41 -8.91
N PHE A 23 -7.10 -1.82 -9.44
CA PHE A 23 -8.40 -1.47 -8.88
C PHE A 23 -9.20 -2.71 -8.47
N ILE A 24 -10.01 -2.55 -7.42
CA ILE A 24 -11.04 -3.50 -7.02
C ILE A 24 -12.38 -2.76 -7.14
N ASN A 25 -13.35 -3.37 -7.81
CA ASN A 25 -14.68 -2.78 -8.07
C ASN A 25 -14.60 -1.35 -8.64
N PRO A 26 -13.88 -1.09 -9.76
CA PRO A 26 -13.63 0.26 -10.26
C PRO A 26 -14.89 1.02 -10.66
N GLU A 27 -15.97 0.31 -11.01
CA GLU A 27 -17.27 0.88 -11.41
C GLU A 27 -18.17 1.19 -10.21
N GLY A 28 -17.76 0.83 -9.00
CA GLY A 28 -18.49 1.10 -7.78
C GLY A 28 -18.70 2.59 -7.56
N LYS A 29 -19.90 2.94 -7.09
CA LYS A 29 -20.34 4.34 -6.87
C LYS A 29 -20.33 4.75 -5.40
N GLY A 30 -19.95 3.84 -4.53
CA GLY A 30 -19.83 4.05 -3.10
C GLY A 30 -18.51 4.70 -2.70
N LYS A 31 -18.10 4.44 -1.47
CA LYS A 31 -16.87 4.98 -0.89
C LYS A 31 -15.63 4.56 -1.67
N ARG A 32 -14.74 5.48 -1.91
CA ARG A 32 -13.50 5.28 -2.66
C ARG A 32 -12.32 5.23 -1.70
N VAL A 33 -11.63 4.09 -1.65
CA VAL A 33 -10.49 3.87 -0.74
C VAL A 33 -9.23 3.64 -1.55
N LEU A 34 -8.18 4.43 -1.26
CA LEU A 34 -6.86 4.28 -1.86
C LEU A 34 -5.89 3.67 -0.84
N PHE A 35 -5.31 2.55 -1.21
CA PHE A 35 -4.18 1.95 -0.49
C PHE A 35 -2.87 2.36 -1.16
N VAL A 36 -2.00 3.01 -0.44
CA VAL A 36 -0.67 3.40 -0.90
C VAL A 36 0.37 2.63 -0.10
N GLY A 37 1.20 1.86 -0.78
CA GLY A 37 2.20 1.06 -0.08
C GLY A 37 3.24 0.44 -1.00
N ASN A 38 3.95 -0.53 -0.49
CA ASN A 38 5.03 -1.22 -1.18
C ASN A 38 4.71 -2.73 -1.36
N SER A 39 5.71 -3.60 -1.28
CA SER A 39 5.55 -5.05 -1.44
C SER A 39 4.52 -5.69 -0.51
N ILE A 40 4.35 -5.18 0.72
CA ILE A 40 3.34 -5.67 1.67
C ILE A 40 1.92 -5.34 1.17
N THR A 41 1.75 -4.22 0.45
CA THR A 41 0.46 -3.80 -0.12
C THR A 41 0.15 -4.55 -1.42
N ARG A 42 1.13 -4.62 -2.32
CA ARG A 42 1.07 -5.41 -3.55
C ARG A 42 2.48 -5.62 -4.09
N HIS A 43 2.79 -6.82 -4.51
CA HIS A 43 4.01 -7.13 -5.25
C HIS A 43 3.67 -8.02 -6.44
N GLY A 44 4.07 -7.59 -7.64
CA GLY A 44 3.93 -8.38 -8.85
C GLY A 44 4.78 -9.66 -8.83
N ILE A 45 4.51 -10.55 -9.77
CA ILE A 45 5.23 -11.82 -9.91
C ILE A 45 6.73 -11.56 -10.08
N LYS A 46 7.54 -12.29 -9.29
CA LYS A 46 8.99 -12.25 -9.32
C LYS A 46 9.58 -13.64 -9.04
N HIS A 47 9.74 -14.41 -10.08
CA HIS A 47 10.12 -15.83 -10.01
C HIS A 47 11.51 -16.08 -9.40
N ASP A 48 12.45 -15.17 -9.61
CA ASP A 48 13.83 -15.25 -9.11
C ASP A 48 13.95 -15.21 -7.57
N ILE A 49 12.90 -14.73 -6.88
CA ILE A 49 12.79 -14.76 -5.42
C ILE A 49 11.70 -15.74 -4.92
N GLY A 50 11.18 -16.60 -5.79
CA GLY A 50 10.12 -17.56 -5.45
C GLY A 50 8.74 -16.94 -5.20
N TRP A 51 8.50 -15.69 -5.64
CA TRP A 51 7.20 -15.04 -5.55
C TRP A 51 6.43 -15.17 -6.87
N HIS A 52 5.29 -15.88 -6.85
CA HIS A 52 4.53 -16.23 -8.06
C HIS A 52 3.16 -15.55 -8.14
N ASN A 53 2.88 -14.60 -7.26
CA ASN A 53 1.56 -13.99 -7.08
C ASN A 53 1.60 -12.47 -7.31
N ASP A 54 0.43 -11.84 -7.41
CA ASP A 54 0.26 -10.40 -7.65
C ASP A 54 -0.68 -9.78 -6.58
N TRP A 55 -0.28 -9.91 -5.31
CA TRP A 55 -0.95 -9.34 -4.14
C TRP A 55 0.07 -9.01 -3.06
N GLY A 56 -0.36 -8.74 -1.82
CA GLY A 56 0.55 -8.47 -0.69
C GLY A 56 1.55 -9.61 -0.48
N MET A 57 2.85 -9.29 -0.62
CA MET A 57 3.92 -10.30 -0.58
C MET A 57 3.86 -11.11 0.71
N ALA A 58 4.01 -12.43 0.55
CA ALA A 58 3.99 -13.48 1.56
C ALA A 58 2.62 -13.86 2.15
N ALA A 59 1.53 -13.16 1.79
CA ALA A 59 0.19 -13.69 2.03
C ALA A 59 -0.03 -14.97 1.21
N SER A 60 -0.64 -16.01 1.81
CA SER A 60 -0.81 -17.31 1.15
C SER A 60 -1.89 -17.30 0.05
N ALA A 61 -2.77 -16.29 0.05
CA ALA A 61 -3.80 -16.08 -0.95
C ALA A 61 -4.18 -14.59 -1.03
N LEU A 62 -4.80 -14.19 -2.14
CA LEU A 62 -5.22 -12.82 -2.39
C LEU A 62 -6.14 -12.29 -1.28
N GLU A 63 -7.13 -13.08 -0.86
CA GLU A 63 -8.08 -12.72 0.19
C GLU A 63 -7.49 -12.67 1.60
N LYS A 64 -6.22 -13.02 1.74
CA LYS A 64 -5.50 -13.05 3.02
C LYS A 64 -4.49 -11.91 3.16
N ASP A 65 -4.24 -11.13 2.12
CA ASP A 65 -3.48 -9.90 2.29
C ASP A 65 -4.32 -8.81 2.97
N TYR A 66 -3.67 -7.83 3.60
CA TYR A 66 -4.36 -6.82 4.39
C TYR A 66 -5.28 -5.93 3.54
N VAL A 67 -4.94 -5.68 2.28
CA VAL A 67 -5.75 -4.85 1.37
C VAL A 67 -7.09 -5.50 1.11
N HIS A 68 -7.08 -6.79 0.74
CA HIS A 68 -8.30 -7.52 0.41
C HIS A 68 -9.14 -7.83 1.65
N ILE A 69 -8.50 -8.03 2.83
CA ILE A 69 -9.23 -8.12 4.11
C ILE A 69 -9.96 -6.81 4.40
N VAL A 70 -9.28 -5.66 4.32
CA VAL A 70 -9.92 -4.35 4.54
C VAL A 70 -11.01 -4.08 3.51
N ALA A 71 -10.73 -4.35 2.21
CA ALA A 71 -11.71 -4.15 1.15
C ALA A 71 -12.98 -4.99 1.37
N LYS A 72 -12.84 -6.24 1.79
CA LYS A 72 -13.97 -7.13 2.11
C LYS A 72 -14.84 -6.55 3.23
N GLU A 73 -14.23 -6.08 4.32
CA GLU A 73 -14.97 -5.51 5.46
C GLU A 73 -15.67 -4.18 5.08
N VAL A 74 -15.06 -3.37 4.23
CA VAL A 74 -15.70 -2.16 3.70
C VAL A 74 -16.88 -2.52 2.79
N LEU A 75 -16.72 -3.51 1.88
CA LEU A 75 -17.77 -3.98 0.97
C LEU A 75 -18.99 -4.56 1.70
N GLN A 76 -18.81 -5.12 2.89
CA GLN A 76 -19.93 -5.57 3.73
C GLN A 76 -20.81 -4.40 4.21
N LYS A 77 -20.22 -3.21 4.37
CA LYS A 77 -20.93 -2.00 4.83
C LYS A 77 -21.39 -1.12 3.66
N ASP A 78 -20.67 -1.16 2.55
CA ASP A 78 -20.93 -0.40 1.33
C ASP A 78 -20.57 -1.27 0.12
N SER A 79 -21.54 -1.99 -0.41
CA SER A 79 -21.36 -2.93 -1.54
C SER A 79 -20.91 -2.25 -2.84
N GLU A 80 -21.09 -0.94 -2.93
CA GLU A 80 -20.66 -0.11 -4.06
C GLU A 80 -19.30 0.53 -3.86
N ALA A 81 -18.59 0.23 -2.75
CA ALA A 81 -17.27 0.78 -2.51
C ALA A 81 -16.28 0.37 -3.61
N ALA A 82 -15.41 1.29 -3.99
CA ALA A 82 -14.36 1.11 -4.97
C ALA A 82 -12.98 1.29 -4.34
N PHE A 83 -11.99 0.56 -4.83
CA PHE A 83 -10.65 0.60 -4.24
C PHE A 83 -9.60 0.78 -5.33
N CYS A 84 -8.56 1.56 -4.99
CA CYS A 84 -7.35 1.70 -5.77
C CYS A 84 -6.16 1.23 -4.92
N ILE A 85 -5.31 0.41 -5.50
CA ILE A 85 -4.06 -0.06 -4.89
C ILE A 85 -2.92 0.61 -5.62
N CYS A 86 -2.15 1.45 -4.94
CA CYS A 86 -0.97 2.13 -5.45
C CYS A 86 0.29 1.51 -4.84
N GLN A 87 1.03 0.77 -5.64
CA GLN A 87 2.35 0.26 -5.28
C GLN A 87 3.37 1.39 -5.48
N ALA A 88 3.82 1.98 -4.40
CA ALA A 88 4.64 3.19 -4.40
C ALA A 88 6.08 2.97 -3.88
N ALA A 89 6.62 1.74 -3.95
CA ALA A 89 8.00 1.48 -3.58
C ALA A 89 9.02 2.27 -4.42
N GLU A 90 8.63 2.70 -5.63
CA GLU A 90 9.49 3.58 -6.44
C GLU A 90 9.63 4.97 -5.82
N TRP A 91 8.56 5.49 -5.20
CA TRP A 91 8.66 6.72 -4.42
C TRP A 91 9.57 6.52 -3.19
N GLU A 92 9.43 5.42 -2.46
CA GLU A 92 10.25 5.15 -1.28
C GLU A 92 11.75 5.17 -1.61
N ARG A 93 12.17 4.52 -2.72
CA ARG A 93 13.56 4.51 -3.18
C ARG A 93 14.07 5.89 -3.59
N ASN A 94 13.17 6.80 -3.88
CA ASN A 94 13.45 8.16 -4.33
C ASN A 94 12.91 9.23 -3.38
N CYS A 95 12.68 8.91 -2.11
CA CYS A 95 11.94 9.73 -1.16
C CYS A 95 12.53 11.13 -0.88
N TYR A 96 13.74 11.42 -1.36
CA TYR A 96 14.35 12.76 -1.32
C TYR A 96 14.21 13.55 -2.64
N ASP A 97 13.60 12.97 -3.65
CA ASP A 97 13.27 13.56 -4.96
C ASP A 97 12.02 12.87 -5.51
N GLY A 98 11.02 12.74 -4.65
CA GLY A 98 9.85 11.87 -4.87
C GLY A 98 8.94 12.37 -6.00
N GLU A 99 8.90 13.66 -6.26
CA GLU A 99 8.04 14.26 -7.29
C GLU A 99 8.25 13.67 -8.69
N LYS A 100 9.47 13.24 -9.02
CA LYS A 100 9.76 12.58 -10.31
C LYS A 100 9.02 11.28 -10.53
N THR A 101 8.48 10.67 -9.47
CA THR A 101 7.70 9.42 -9.55
C THR A 101 6.20 9.65 -9.68
N PHE A 102 5.70 10.89 -9.53
CA PHE A 102 4.27 11.18 -9.43
C PHE A 102 3.46 10.78 -10.67
N GLU A 103 4.05 10.88 -11.86
CA GLU A 103 3.37 10.42 -13.09
C GLU A 103 3.02 8.93 -13.05
N LEU A 104 3.81 8.10 -12.33
CA LEU A 104 3.52 6.67 -12.16
C LEU A 104 2.23 6.43 -11.36
N PHE A 105 1.86 7.40 -10.51
CA PHE A 105 0.74 7.33 -9.58
C PHE A 105 -0.44 8.21 -9.98
N LYS A 106 -0.40 8.80 -11.17
CA LYS A 106 -1.45 9.71 -11.67
C LYS A 106 -2.85 9.08 -11.59
N ALA A 107 -2.99 7.81 -11.97
CA ALA A 107 -4.28 7.12 -11.91
C ALA A 107 -4.80 6.96 -10.46
N ALA A 108 -3.92 6.82 -9.47
CA ALA A 108 -4.31 6.81 -8.05
C ALA A 108 -4.81 8.18 -7.60
N ARG A 109 -4.16 9.27 -8.02
CA ARG A 109 -4.64 10.65 -7.79
C ARG A 109 -6.01 10.88 -8.44
N ASP A 110 -6.13 10.50 -9.72
CA ASP A 110 -7.32 10.72 -10.52
C ASP A 110 -8.50 9.85 -10.06
N PHE A 111 -8.22 8.81 -9.26
CA PHE A 111 -9.22 8.02 -8.56
C PHE A 111 -10.01 8.86 -7.53
N LYS A 112 -9.50 9.98 -7.02
CA LYS A 112 -10.17 10.91 -6.09
C LYS A 112 -10.77 10.22 -4.89
N ALA A 113 -9.93 9.51 -4.14
CA ALA A 113 -10.34 8.75 -2.97
C ALA A 113 -11.02 9.61 -1.89
N ASP A 114 -11.94 9.00 -1.14
CA ASP A 114 -12.52 9.55 0.10
C ASP A 114 -11.66 9.20 1.31
N ILE A 115 -10.95 8.06 1.25
CA ILE A 115 -10.00 7.61 2.27
C ILE A 115 -8.70 7.22 1.58
N ILE A 116 -7.58 7.68 2.13
CA ILE A 116 -6.23 7.31 1.69
C ILE A 116 -5.48 6.69 2.86
N ILE A 117 -5.02 5.46 2.67
CA ILE A 117 -4.21 4.72 3.65
C ILE A 117 -2.77 4.75 3.18
N MET A 118 -1.91 5.48 3.89
CA MET A 118 -0.50 5.65 3.59
C MET A 118 0.33 4.65 4.40
N ARG A 119 0.74 3.55 3.77
CA ARG A 119 1.55 2.49 4.39
C ARG A 119 2.89 2.34 3.67
N LEU A 120 3.79 3.26 3.92
CA LEU A 120 5.09 3.41 3.25
C LEU A 120 6.18 3.59 4.28
N VAL A 121 7.38 3.19 3.93
CA VAL A 121 8.67 3.61 4.54
C VAL A 121 9.78 2.60 4.36
N GLU A 122 9.46 1.34 4.21
CA GLU A 122 10.43 0.23 4.36
C GLU A 122 11.56 0.25 3.32
N ASN A 123 11.30 0.79 2.11
CA ASN A 123 12.33 0.88 1.06
C ASN A 123 13.01 2.26 1.00
N CYS A 124 12.72 3.16 1.93
CA CYS A 124 13.42 4.45 2.00
C CYS A 124 14.89 4.22 2.37
N PRO A 125 15.85 4.93 1.74
CA PRO A 125 17.26 4.86 2.09
C PRO A 125 17.48 5.20 3.56
N ARG A 126 18.29 4.40 4.25
CA ARG A 126 18.67 4.64 5.64
C ARG A 126 19.95 5.46 5.75
N ASP A 127 20.83 5.34 4.73
CA ASP A 127 22.06 6.08 4.66
C ASP A 127 21.79 7.54 4.36
N HIS A 128 22.47 8.43 5.08
CA HIS A 128 22.31 9.88 4.95
C HIS A 128 20.86 10.37 5.15
N TYR A 129 20.11 9.74 6.06
CA TYR A 129 18.74 10.08 6.35
C TYR A 129 18.61 11.55 6.77
N ASN A 130 17.69 12.26 6.11
CA ASN A 130 17.32 13.64 6.42
C ASN A 130 15.81 13.70 6.71
N SER A 131 15.47 13.89 8.00
CA SER A 131 14.08 13.84 8.46
C SER A 131 13.23 14.99 7.92
N GLU A 132 13.80 16.20 7.81
CA GLU A 132 13.06 17.37 7.33
C GLU A 132 12.72 17.21 5.84
N LEU A 133 13.70 16.82 5.03
CA LEU A 133 13.50 16.57 3.61
C LEU A 133 12.52 15.42 3.38
N PHE A 134 12.66 14.33 4.16
CA PHE A 134 11.72 13.21 4.09
C PHE A 134 10.28 13.66 4.41
N GLU A 135 10.08 14.39 5.52
CA GLU A 135 8.74 14.88 5.90
C GLU A 135 8.15 15.79 4.83
N GLN A 136 8.96 16.65 4.24
CA GLN A 136 8.55 17.54 3.15
C GLN A 136 8.10 16.76 1.90
N GLU A 137 8.91 15.80 1.44
CA GLU A 137 8.60 14.98 0.26
C GLU A 137 7.40 14.04 0.52
N TYR A 138 7.29 13.49 1.73
CA TYR A 138 6.14 12.69 2.14
C TYR A 138 4.85 13.51 2.12
N GLY A 139 4.91 14.75 2.60
CA GLY A 139 3.80 15.70 2.54
C GLY A 139 3.38 16.04 1.10
N LYS A 140 4.34 16.19 0.18
CA LYS A 140 4.06 16.38 -1.25
C LYS A 140 3.35 15.16 -1.85
N LEU A 141 3.78 13.94 -1.51
CA LEU A 141 3.12 12.71 -1.97
C LEU A 141 1.67 12.64 -1.47
N VAL A 142 1.46 12.88 -0.17
CA VAL A 142 0.11 12.90 0.42
C VAL A 142 -0.77 13.94 -0.29
N SER A 143 -0.26 15.15 -0.51
CA SER A 143 -0.98 16.23 -1.20
C SER A 143 -1.28 15.87 -2.66
N PHE A 144 -0.33 15.27 -3.37
CA PHE A 144 -0.52 14.82 -4.75
C PHE A 144 -1.62 13.76 -4.85
N LEU A 145 -1.59 12.74 -3.99
CA LEU A 145 -2.55 11.64 -4.00
C LEU A 145 -3.94 12.07 -3.53
N ASN A 146 -4.03 13.12 -2.70
CA ASN A 146 -5.30 13.70 -2.26
C ASN A 146 -5.90 14.60 -3.35
N GLY A 147 -6.14 14.07 -4.53
CA GLY A 147 -6.62 14.80 -5.70
C GLY A 147 -7.97 15.49 -5.53
N SER A 148 -8.78 15.09 -4.54
CA SER A 148 -10.03 15.77 -4.16
C SER A 148 -9.80 16.92 -3.17
N GLY A 149 -8.67 16.93 -2.46
CA GLY A 149 -8.37 17.81 -1.32
C GLY A 149 -9.21 17.53 -0.07
N LYS A 150 -10.02 16.45 -0.06
CA LYS A 150 -11.02 16.18 0.99
C LYS A 150 -10.91 14.79 1.60
N ALA A 151 -9.96 13.97 1.14
CA ALA A 151 -9.82 12.62 1.63
C ALA A 151 -9.46 12.59 3.13
N LYS A 152 -10.04 11.63 3.85
CA LYS A 152 -9.53 11.22 5.17
C LYS A 152 -8.19 10.53 4.96
N ILE A 153 -7.11 11.10 5.48
CA ILE A 153 -5.77 10.51 5.41
C ILE A 153 -5.54 9.66 6.66
N ILE A 154 -5.16 8.40 6.47
CA ILE A 154 -4.76 7.48 7.54
C ILE A 154 -3.30 7.13 7.29
N ILE A 155 -2.46 7.33 8.28
CA ILE A 155 -1.01 7.11 8.18
C ILE A 155 -0.64 5.90 9.02
N THR A 156 0.26 5.05 8.53
CA THR A 156 0.82 3.97 9.33
C THR A 156 2.33 4.12 9.47
N THR A 157 2.90 3.59 10.54
CA THR A 157 4.33 3.29 10.60
C THR A 157 4.66 2.10 9.68
N GLY A 158 5.93 1.84 9.45
CA GLY A 158 6.37 0.61 8.78
C GLY A 158 5.96 -0.65 9.55
N PHE A 159 5.90 -1.78 8.87
CA PHE A 159 5.81 -3.09 9.51
C PHE A 159 7.10 -3.40 10.27
N TRP A 160 8.25 -3.18 9.64
CA TRP A 160 9.55 -3.18 10.34
C TRP A 160 9.91 -1.78 10.76
N LYS A 161 10.55 -1.66 11.93
CA LYS A 161 11.08 -0.37 12.41
C LYS A 161 11.99 0.29 11.38
N HIS A 162 11.72 1.54 11.09
CA HIS A 162 12.49 2.35 10.18
C HIS A 162 12.90 3.68 10.81
N ILE A 163 14.05 4.22 10.40
CA ILE A 163 14.54 5.51 10.91
C ILE A 163 13.57 6.66 10.62
N ALA A 164 12.81 6.58 9.53
CA ALA A 164 11.82 7.58 9.14
C ALA A 164 10.48 7.49 9.91
N ASP A 165 10.24 6.46 10.72
CA ASP A 165 8.99 6.34 11.49
C ASP A 165 8.75 7.52 12.43
N CYS A 166 9.81 8.15 12.95
CA CYS A 166 9.68 9.34 13.77
C CYS A 166 9.09 10.50 12.98
N ALA A 167 9.62 10.76 11.77
CA ALA A 167 9.09 11.81 10.91
C ALA A 167 7.65 11.54 10.45
N ILE A 168 7.30 10.27 10.22
CA ILE A 168 5.92 9.86 9.92
C ILE A 168 4.98 10.17 11.08
N ARG A 169 5.37 9.86 12.32
CA ARG A 169 4.58 10.18 13.52
C ARG A 169 4.39 11.68 13.70
N GLU A 170 5.48 12.44 13.54
CA GLU A 170 5.44 13.90 13.63
C GLU A 170 4.55 14.50 12.54
N TYR A 171 4.66 14.04 11.30
CA TYR A 171 3.83 14.47 10.20
C TYR A 171 2.33 14.18 10.46
N ALA A 172 2.00 12.98 10.91
CA ALA A 172 0.63 12.61 11.27
C ALA A 172 0.08 13.51 12.38
N HIS A 173 0.86 13.72 13.44
CA HIS A 173 0.47 14.57 14.58
C HIS A 173 0.27 16.04 14.16
N LYS A 174 1.22 16.63 13.42
CA LYS A 174 1.15 18.03 12.94
C LYS A 174 -0.09 18.30 12.09
N ASN A 175 -0.53 17.29 11.33
CA ASN A 175 -1.68 17.42 10.42
C ASN A 175 -2.99 16.86 11.00
N GLY A 176 -2.99 16.35 12.23
CA GLY A 176 -4.17 15.75 12.86
C GLY A 176 -4.67 14.48 12.16
N TYR A 177 -3.79 13.74 11.49
CA TYR A 177 -4.14 12.50 10.82
C TYR A 177 -4.13 11.31 11.78
N PRO A 178 -5.11 10.39 11.70
CA PRO A 178 -5.04 9.13 12.41
C PRO A 178 -3.74 8.38 12.10
N LEU A 179 -3.05 7.92 13.13
CA LEU A 179 -1.83 7.14 13.04
C LEU A 179 -2.10 5.71 13.49
N VAL A 180 -1.66 4.74 12.70
CA VAL A 180 -1.71 3.30 12.98
C VAL A 180 -0.29 2.79 13.18
N GLU A 181 0.04 2.42 14.39
CA GLU A 181 1.33 1.80 14.71
C GLU A 181 1.37 0.34 14.26
N LEU A 182 2.42 -0.05 13.53
CA LEU A 182 2.61 -1.41 13.01
C LEU A 182 3.97 -2.02 13.39
N ASN A 183 4.91 -1.23 13.92
CA ASN A 183 6.30 -1.64 14.12
C ASN A 183 6.46 -2.88 15.03
N ASP A 184 5.63 -3.02 16.04
CA ASP A 184 5.64 -4.16 16.97
C ASP A 184 5.26 -5.48 16.28
N LEU A 185 4.46 -5.41 15.20
CA LEU A 185 4.13 -6.60 14.42
C LEU A 185 5.37 -7.18 13.74
N GLY A 186 6.24 -6.34 13.22
CA GLY A 186 7.47 -6.78 12.56
C GLY A 186 8.55 -7.29 13.53
N GLU A 187 8.38 -7.10 14.84
CA GLU A 187 9.26 -7.66 15.87
C GLU A 187 8.84 -9.10 16.26
N ASP A 188 7.59 -9.48 16.02
CA ASP A 188 7.09 -10.82 16.30
C ASP A 188 7.26 -11.72 15.06
N GLU A 189 8.10 -12.75 15.18
CA GLU A 189 8.32 -13.71 14.09
C GLU A 189 7.06 -14.46 13.68
N ASN A 190 6.08 -14.63 14.59
CA ASN A 190 4.81 -15.27 14.27
C ASN A 190 3.94 -14.43 13.32
N MET A 191 4.23 -13.14 13.16
CA MET A 191 3.56 -12.27 12.20
C MET A 191 4.17 -12.37 10.80
N LYS A 192 5.36 -12.97 10.67
CA LYS A 192 6.09 -13.13 9.41
C LYS A 192 5.80 -14.48 8.77
N ALA A 193 6.21 -14.62 7.51
CA ALA A 193 6.10 -15.88 6.76
C ALA A 193 7.36 -16.76 6.90
N ILE A 194 8.02 -16.73 8.05
CA ILE A 194 9.25 -17.48 8.31
C ILE A 194 9.01 -18.98 8.08
N GLY A 195 9.89 -19.60 7.30
CA GLY A 195 9.83 -21.03 6.96
C GLY A 195 8.83 -21.38 5.85
N LEU A 196 8.08 -20.41 5.30
CA LEU A 196 7.13 -20.63 4.19
C LEU A 196 7.74 -20.33 2.81
N PHE A 197 8.86 -19.62 2.77
CA PHE A 197 9.58 -19.27 1.54
C PHE A 197 11.07 -19.50 1.71
N GLU A 198 11.74 -19.96 0.64
CA GLU A 198 13.21 -20.15 0.66
C GLU A 198 13.95 -18.81 0.68
N HIS A 199 13.41 -17.79 -0.02
CA HIS A 199 14.03 -16.49 -0.07
C HIS A 199 13.72 -15.71 1.21
N GLU A 200 14.76 -15.44 2.01
CA GLU A 200 14.63 -14.77 3.32
C GLU A 200 13.88 -13.43 3.25
N GLY A 201 14.13 -12.63 2.20
CA GLY A 201 13.42 -11.36 2.00
C GLY A 201 11.92 -11.55 1.88
N VAL A 202 11.44 -12.61 1.21
CA VAL A 202 10.01 -12.94 1.12
C VAL A 202 9.53 -13.49 2.47
N ALA A 203 10.26 -14.42 3.08
CA ALA A 203 9.91 -15.03 4.36
C ALA A 203 9.77 -14.00 5.50
N ASN A 204 10.55 -12.91 5.47
CA ASN A 204 10.44 -11.83 6.44
C ASN A 204 9.20 -10.93 6.27
N HIS A 205 8.50 -10.99 5.13
CA HIS A 205 7.25 -10.25 4.97
C HIS A 205 6.16 -10.78 5.91
N PRO A 206 5.11 -9.99 6.20
CA PRO A 206 4.00 -10.46 7.00
C PRO A 206 3.31 -11.66 6.33
N GLY A 207 3.23 -12.77 7.05
CA GLY A 207 2.39 -13.92 6.68
C GLY A 207 0.92 -13.62 6.94
N ASP A 208 0.03 -14.61 6.76
CA ASP A 208 -1.42 -14.43 6.92
C ASP A 208 -1.80 -13.78 8.25
N LYS A 209 -1.13 -14.14 9.35
CA LYS A 209 -1.37 -13.54 10.68
C LYS A 209 -0.96 -12.06 10.72
N GLY A 210 0.21 -11.73 10.17
CA GLY A 210 0.69 -10.36 10.11
C GLY A 210 -0.20 -9.49 9.24
N MET A 211 -0.63 -10.00 8.07
CA MET A 211 -1.57 -9.32 7.18
C MET A 211 -2.91 -9.07 7.87
N ALA A 212 -3.45 -10.06 8.58
CA ALA A 212 -4.70 -9.89 9.33
C ALA A 212 -4.55 -8.86 10.46
N ALA A 213 -3.42 -8.86 11.18
CA ALA A 213 -3.15 -7.87 12.23
C ALA A 213 -3.01 -6.44 11.68
N ILE A 214 -2.36 -6.25 10.53
CA ILE A 214 -2.31 -4.96 9.83
C ILE A 214 -3.72 -4.49 9.48
N ALA A 215 -4.53 -5.38 8.86
CA ALA A 215 -5.90 -5.08 8.47
C ALA A 215 -6.77 -4.70 9.67
N GLU A 216 -6.70 -5.46 10.78
CA GLU A 216 -7.46 -5.18 12.01
C GLU A 216 -7.15 -3.79 12.57
N ARG A 217 -5.87 -3.39 12.59
CA ARG A 217 -5.47 -2.06 13.09
C ARG A 217 -5.97 -0.94 12.19
N ILE A 218 -5.87 -1.10 10.87
CA ILE A 218 -6.35 -0.14 9.89
C ILE A 218 -7.88 0.00 9.98
N LEU A 219 -8.63 -1.09 10.11
CA LEU A 219 -10.09 -1.09 10.19
C LEU A 219 -10.65 -0.30 11.38
N LYS A 220 -9.86 -0.11 12.44
CA LYS A 220 -10.25 0.75 13.58
C LYS A 220 -10.30 2.23 13.22
N THR A 221 -9.74 2.60 12.06
CA THR A 221 -9.63 3.99 11.59
C THR A 221 -10.40 4.28 10.31
N VAL A 222 -10.93 3.26 9.62
CA VAL A 222 -11.67 3.38 8.32
C VAL A 222 -13.19 3.69 8.50
#